data_87e726573f39438b21bb05ea58911464
#
_entry.id   87e726573f39438b21bb05ea58911464
#
_cell.length_a   1.000
_cell.length_b   1.000
_cell.length_c   1.000
_cell.angle_alpha   90.00
_cell.angle_beta   90.00
_cell.angle_gamma   90.00
#
_symmetry.space_group_name_H-M   'P 1'
#
loop_
_entity.id
_entity.type
_entity.pdbx_description
1 polymer ?
#
loop_
_entity_poly.entity_id
_entity_poly.type
_entity_poly.pdbx_seq_one_letter_code
_entity_poly.pdbx_strand_id
1 'polypeptide(L)'
;GSFDFPEIQAKLHAGLVSLPPNTELLLFCAFFLAFAIKVPLFPLHTWLPDAHTEAPTAGSVILAGVMLKLGTYGILRFCLPLFPDAAHRAAPVIAGLAIIGIVYGALVATVQTDLKRLVAYTSVSHLGFVVLGIFAFSTISIQGAIYQMLNHGVSTGALFLGVGMLYDRRHTFEIKQFGGLATPMPVLMAFFLFACLSSLALPLLNGFVGEFLILIGVFEHHHAWASWAASGAVLSAIYLLWAYQRVALGEVTVEKNKTLPDASTRERVILVTMALVILFMGVASPLFTRRMEPATNVLLEQMTGRAQNASRPAAPATSAERASVPAAVAIFKTETEAPRVRP
;
A
#
# COMPACT_ATOMS: atom_id res chain seq x y z
N GLY A 1 -9.67 4.76 33.75
CA GLY A 1 -9.53 4.66 32.31
C GLY A 1 -8.11 5.02 31.90
N SER A 2 -7.60 4.43 30.85
CA SER A 2 -6.28 4.71 30.29
C SER A 2 -6.43 5.15 28.83
N PHE A 3 -5.55 6.03 28.37
CA PHE A 3 -5.41 6.39 26.95
C PHE A 3 -4.21 5.67 26.33
N ASP A 4 -3.52 4.80 27.06
CA ASP A 4 -2.41 4.02 26.54
C ASP A 4 -2.93 2.88 25.65
N PHE A 5 -2.51 2.89 24.36
CA PHE A 5 -2.98 1.93 23.36
C PHE A 5 -2.67 0.47 23.74
N PRO A 6 -1.44 0.10 24.15
CA PRO A 6 -1.14 -1.25 24.62
C PRO A 6 -2.02 -1.71 25.79
N GLU A 7 -2.32 -0.82 26.73
CA GLU A 7 -3.18 -1.14 27.88
C GLU A 7 -4.64 -1.36 27.44
N ILE A 8 -5.16 -0.51 26.56
CA ILE A 8 -6.51 -0.67 26.00
C ILE A 8 -6.61 -1.99 25.25
N GLN A 9 -5.64 -2.29 24.40
CA GLN A 9 -5.58 -3.53 23.63
C GLN A 9 -5.54 -4.75 24.55
N ALA A 10 -4.67 -4.75 25.58
CA ALA A 10 -4.56 -5.83 26.54
C ALA A 10 -5.87 -6.07 27.29
N LYS A 11 -6.55 -5.02 27.74
CA LYS A 11 -7.85 -5.11 28.41
C LYS A 11 -8.96 -5.68 27.53
N LEU A 12 -8.98 -5.28 26.26
CA LEU A 12 -9.94 -5.79 25.28
C LEU A 12 -9.69 -7.28 24.99
N HIS A 13 -8.42 -7.70 24.83
CA HIS A 13 -8.05 -9.10 24.59
C HIS A 13 -8.29 -10.00 25.83
N ALA A 14 -8.06 -9.47 27.02
CA ALA A 14 -8.34 -10.18 28.26
C ALA A 14 -9.85 -10.30 28.59
N GLY A 15 -10.73 -9.69 27.77
CA GLY A 15 -12.17 -9.68 28.05
C GLY A 15 -12.57 -8.80 29.22
N LEU A 16 -11.65 -7.98 29.77
CA LEU A 16 -11.94 -7.08 30.90
C LEU A 16 -12.83 -5.90 30.48
N VAL A 17 -12.84 -5.59 29.18
CA VAL A 17 -13.73 -4.62 28.55
C VAL A 17 -14.46 -5.33 27.43
N SER A 18 -15.77 -5.43 27.52
CA SER A 18 -16.65 -6.01 26.51
C SER A 18 -17.36 -4.87 25.78
N LEU A 19 -17.26 -4.87 24.45
CA LEU A 19 -17.99 -3.94 23.60
C LEU A 19 -19.23 -4.64 23.03
N PRO A 20 -20.42 -4.06 23.18
CA PRO A 20 -21.59 -4.56 22.45
C PRO A 20 -21.33 -4.59 20.94
N PRO A 21 -21.82 -5.60 20.18
CA PRO A 21 -21.49 -5.78 18.77
C PRO A 21 -21.78 -4.56 17.89
N ASN A 22 -22.84 -3.81 18.19
CA ASN A 22 -23.18 -2.59 17.45
C ASN A 22 -22.25 -1.42 17.80
N THR A 23 -21.79 -1.33 19.05
CA THR A 23 -20.82 -0.32 19.48
C THR A 23 -19.45 -0.61 18.87
N GLU A 24 -19.02 -1.87 18.84
CA GLU A 24 -17.78 -2.28 18.20
C GLU A 24 -17.80 -1.95 16.70
N LEU A 25 -18.90 -2.28 16.01
CA LEU A 25 -19.05 -1.97 14.58
C LEU A 25 -19.04 -0.45 14.32
N LEU A 26 -19.70 0.35 15.15
CA LEU A 26 -19.72 1.81 15.04
C LEU A 26 -18.31 2.40 15.18
N LEU A 27 -17.57 1.96 16.21
CA LEU A 27 -16.19 2.40 16.45
C LEU A 27 -15.26 1.95 15.32
N PHE A 28 -15.39 0.68 14.87
CA PHE A 28 -14.67 0.18 13.71
C PHE A 28 -14.92 1.06 12.48
N CYS A 29 -16.18 1.34 12.16
CA CYS A 29 -16.55 2.17 11.00
C CYS A 29 -15.98 3.59 11.11
N ALA A 30 -15.96 4.20 12.30
CA ALA A 30 -15.39 5.54 12.49
C ALA A 30 -13.88 5.56 12.22
N PHE A 31 -13.13 4.61 12.78
CA PHE A 31 -11.68 4.48 12.53
C PHE A 31 -11.41 4.11 11.07
N PHE A 32 -12.14 3.11 10.56
CA PHE A 32 -11.97 2.62 9.19
C PHE A 32 -12.27 3.72 8.17
N LEU A 33 -13.30 4.54 8.35
CA LEU A 33 -13.62 5.64 7.44
C LEU A 33 -12.46 6.64 7.34
N ALA A 34 -11.88 7.03 8.47
CA ALA A 34 -10.74 7.94 8.48
C ALA A 34 -9.53 7.36 7.71
N PHE A 35 -9.24 6.07 7.91
CA PHE A 35 -8.14 5.42 7.20
C PHE A 35 -8.49 5.10 5.73
N ALA A 36 -9.74 4.76 5.42
CA ALA A 36 -10.20 4.52 4.05
C ALA A 36 -10.14 5.77 3.17
N ILE A 37 -10.41 6.95 3.73
CA ILE A 37 -10.16 8.24 3.05
C ILE A 37 -8.67 8.39 2.77
N LYS A 38 -7.81 8.10 3.75
CA LYS A 38 -6.35 8.24 3.62
C LYS A 38 -5.72 7.25 2.64
N VAL A 39 -6.25 6.02 2.57
CA VAL A 39 -5.80 4.95 1.63
C VAL A 39 -6.14 5.25 0.17
N PRO A 40 -6.94 6.09 -0.17
CA PRO A 40 -8.04 6.38 -1.07
C PRO A 40 -8.82 5.13 -1.57
N LEU A 41 -9.51 4.48 -0.64
CA LEU A 41 -10.39 3.37 -1.00
C LEU A 41 -11.61 3.88 -1.80
N PHE A 42 -12.02 3.13 -2.83
CA PHE A 42 -13.28 3.45 -3.54
C PHE A 42 -14.48 3.44 -2.56
N PRO A 43 -15.39 4.42 -2.60
CA PRO A 43 -15.45 5.60 -3.48
C PRO A 43 -14.73 6.86 -2.96
N LEU A 44 -14.01 6.78 -1.85
CA LEU A 44 -13.37 7.90 -1.14
C LEU A 44 -12.03 8.36 -1.75
N HIS A 45 -11.77 8.02 -3.02
CA HIS A 45 -10.47 8.18 -3.68
C HIS A 45 -10.32 9.47 -4.50
N THR A 46 -11.41 10.19 -4.76
CA THR A 46 -11.45 11.27 -5.76
C THR A 46 -10.52 12.44 -5.48
N TRP A 47 -10.17 12.66 -4.24
CA TRP A 47 -9.25 13.72 -3.83
C TRP A 47 -7.79 13.46 -4.29
N LEU A 48 -7.41 12.19 -4.45
CA LEU A 48 -6.01 11.81 -4.66
C LEU A 48 -5.45 12.29 -6.00
N PRO A 49 -6.12 12.08 -7.16
CA PRO A 49 -5.62 12.56 -8.43
C PRO A 49 -5.47 14.09 -8.48
N ASP A 50 -6.40 14.83 -7.90
CA ASP A 50 -6.35 16.29 -7.86
C ASP A 50 -5.21 16.77 -6.95
N ALA A 51 -5.06 16.16 -5.76
CA ALA A 51 -3.96 16.47 -4.85
C ALA A 51 -2.58 16.21 -5.50
N HIS A 52 -2.43 15.11 -6.25
CA HIS A 52 -1.18 14.84 -6.97
C HIS A 52 -0.93 15.84 -8.09
N THR A 53 -1.95 16.22 -8.85
CA THR A 53 -1.83 17.14 -9.98
C THR A 53 -1.34 18.51 -9.52
N GLU A 54 -1.90 19.04 -8.43
CA GLU A 54 -1.53 20.34 -7.88
C GLU A 54 -0.20 20.33 -7.11
N ALA A 55 0.16 19.21 -6.49
CA ALA A 55 1.38 19.11 -5.69
C ALA A 55 2.65 19.22 -6.55
N PRO A 56 3.75 19.81 -6.04
CA PRO A 56 5.05 19.69 -6.70
C PRO A 56 5.52 18.22 -6.71
N THR A 57 6.47 17.89 -7.61
CA THR A 57 6.96 16.51 -7.76
C THR A 57 7.38 15.86 -6.44
N ALA A 58 8.15 16.56 -5.61
CA ALA A 58 8.56 16.08 -4.29
C ALA A 58 7.36 15.77 -3.37
N GLY A 59 6.34 16.63 -3.40
CA GLY A 59 5.09 16.41 -2.66
C GLY A 59 4.36 15.15 -3.11
N SER A 60 4.28 14.91 -4.44
CA SER A 60 3.68 13.70 -4.99
C SER A 60 4.47 12.44 -4.61
N VAL A 61 5.81 12.49 -4.61
CA VAL A 61 6.65 11.36 -4.19
C VAL A 61 6.43 11.00 -2.71
N ILE A 62 6.39 11.99 -1.81
CA ILE A 62 6.14 11.76 -0.38
C ILE A 62 4.70 11.29 -0.15
N LEU A 63 3.72 11.91 -0.82
CA LEU A 63 2.32 11.53 -0.69
C LEU A 63 2.11 10.08 -1.11
N ALA A 64 2.56 9.69 -2.30
CA ALA A 64 2.46 8.32 -2.78
C ALA A 64 3.37 7.36 -2.02
N GLY A 65 4.61 7.77 -1.70
CA GLY A 65 5.61 6.92 -1.08
C GLY A 65 5.29 6.53 0.35
N VAL A 66 4.82 7.47 1.16
CA VAL A 66 4.67 7.30 2.62
C VAL A 66 3.27 7.58 3.11
N MET A 67 2.69 8.75 2.75
CA MET A 67 1.50 9.24 3.44
C MET A 67 0.26 8.36 3.23
N LEU A 68 0.08 7.77 2.05
CA LEU A 68 -1.03 6.85 1.79
C LEU A 68 -0.94 5.58 2.67
N LYS A 69 0.28 5.12 2.97
CA LYS A 69 0.52 3.92 3.79
C LYS A 69 0.19 4.12 5.25
N LEU A 70 0.13 5.34 5.74
CA LEU A 70 -0.37 5.63 7.08
C LEU A 70 -1.83 5.20 7.25
N GLY A 71 -2.63 5.24 6.18
CA GLY A 71 -4.01 4.73 6.20
C GLY A 71 -4.05 3.20 6.33
N THR A 72 -3.32 2.47 5.49
CA THR A 72 -3.25 1.00 5.55
C THR A 72 -2.58 0.51 6.83
N TYR A 73 -1.54 1.21 7.31
CA TYR A 73 -0.95 0.96 8.61
C TYR A 73 -1.96 1.16 9.75
N GLY A 74 -2.76 2.24 9.67
CA GLY A 74 -3.82 2.49 10.65
C GLY A 74 -4.87 1.39 10.70
N ILE A 75 -5.25 0.83 9.56
CA ILE A 75 -6.14 -0.34 9.50
C ILE A 75 -5.50 -1.54 10.23
N LEU A 76 -4.25 -1.89 9.88
CA LEU A 76 -3.52 -3.01 10.49
C LEU A 76 -3.28 -2.80 11.99
N ARG A 77 -2.93 -1.58 12.41
CA ARG A 77 -2.50 -1.31 13.77
C ARG A 77 -3.65 -1.04 14.75
N PHE A 78 -4.75 -0.44 14.25
CA PHE A 78 -5.85 -0.01 15.11
C PHE A 78 -7.16 -0.76 14.80
N CYS A 79 -7.60 -0.82 13.53
CA CYS A 79 -8.90 -1.40 13.21
C CYS A 79 -8.96 -2.89 13.53
N LEU A 80 -7.96 -3.65 13.08
CA LEU A 80 -7.97 -5.11 13.25
C LEU A 80 -7.79 -5.54 14.70
N PRO A 81 -6.80 -5.03 15.48
CA PRO A 81 -6.59 -5.50 16.84
C PRO A 81 -7.64 -5.02 17.84
N LEU A 82 -8.23 -3.83 17.62
CA LEU A 82 -9.23 -3.30 18.56
C LEU A 82 -10.63 -3.86 18.29
N PHE A 83 -10.96 -4.13 17.02
CA PHE A 83 -12.32 -4.46 16.58
C PHE A 83 -12.35 -5.69 15.65
N PRO A 84 -11.83 -6.86 16.08
CA PRO A 84 -11.69 -8.02 15.20
C PRO A 84 -13.04 -8.57 14.71
N ASP A 85 -14.07 -8.62 15.57
CA ASP A 85 -15.38 -9.14 15.17
C ASP A 85 -16.07 -8.22 14.17
N ALA A 86 -15.98 -6.90 14.37
CA ALA A 86 -16.46 -5.92 13.40
C ALA A 86 -15.68 -5.97 12.09
N ALA A 87 -14.36 -6.19 12.13
CA ALA A 87 -13.52 -6.33 10.95
C ALA A 87 -13.93 -7.54 10.10
N HIS A 88 -14.15 -8.71 10.74
CA HIS A 88 -14.63 -9.91 10.05
C HIS A 88 -16.02 -9.70 9.42
N ARG A 89 -16.94 -9.06 10.14
CA ARG A 89 -18.28 -8.75 9.63
C ARG A 89 -18.27 -7.78 8.45
N ALA A 90 -17.37 -6.81 8.46
CA ALA A 90 -17.25 -5.81 7.41
C ALA A 90 -16.41 -6.28 6.21
N ALA A 91 -15.61 -7.34 6.35
CA ALA A 91 -14.66 -7.81 5.35
C ALA A 91 -15.27 -8.04 3.95
N PRO A 92 -16.43 -8.66 3.77
CA PRO A 92 -16.99 -8.86 2.43
C PRO A 92 -17.31 -7.56 1.71
N VAL A 93 -17.80 -6.56 2.45
CA VAL A 93 -18.11 -5.23 1.89
C VAL A 93 -16.83 -4.49 1.53
N ILE A 94 -15.84 -4.51 2.43
CA ILE A 94 -14.55 -3.84 2.22
C ILE A 94 -13.79 -4.48 1.06
N ALA A 95 -13.77 -5.82 0.99
CA ALA A 95 -13.16 -6.53 -0.14
C ALA A 95 -13.85 -6.20 -1.46
N GLY A 96 -15.18 -6.11 -1.48
CA GLY A 96 -15.92 -5.65 -2.65
C GLY A 96 -15.51 -4.25 -3.11
N LEU A 97 -15.43 -3.30 -2.17
CA LEU A 97 -14.98 -1.92 -2.46
C LEU A 97 -13.52 -1.89 -2.93
N ALA A 98 -12.65 -2.73 -2.37
CA ALA A 98 -11.26 -2.86 -2.77
C ALA A 98 -11.14 -3.40 -4.21
N ILE A 99 -11.89 -4.44 -4.56
CA ILE A 99 -11.93 -5.01 -5.92
C ILE A 99 -12.47 -3.98 -6.92
N ILE A 100 -13.54 -3.26 -6.57
CA ILE A 100 -14.03 -2.17 -7.42
C ILE A 100 -12.93 -1.12 -7.60
N GLY A 101 -12.23 -0.74 -6.54
CA GLY A 101 -11.10 0.19 -6.60
C GLY A 101 -9.97 -0.28 -7.51
N ILE A 102 -9.62 -1.58 -7.47
CA ILE A 102 -8.62 -2.20 -8.34
C ILE A 102 -9.01 -2.02 -9.82
N VAL A 103 -10.20 -2.48 -10.19
CA VAL A 103 -10.65 -2.48 -11.59
C VAL A 103 -10.96 -1.06 -12.07
N TYR A 104 -11.74 -0.31 -11.30
CA TYR A 104 -12.11 1.07 -11.62
C TYR A 104 -10.90 1.98 -11.74
N GLY A 105 -9.98 1.94 -10.75
CA GLY A 105 -8.76 2.73 -10.77
C GLY A 105 -7.91 2.48 -12.01
N ALA A 106 -7.76 1.21 -12.39
CA ALA A 106 -7.03 0.79 -13.60
C ALA A 106 -7.71 1.24 -14.89
N LEU A 107 -9.03 1.10 -15.00
CA LEU A 107 -9.79 1.56 -16.18
C LEU A 107 -9.72 3.08 -16.34
N VAL A 108 -9.87 3.81 -15.24
CA VAL A 108 -9.75 5.28 -15.27
C VAL A 108 -8.33 5.73 -15.60
N ALA A 109 -7.29 5.04 -15.08
CA ALA A 109 -5.91 5.30 -15.46
C ALA A 109 -5.68 5.17 -16.97
N THR A 110 -6.30 4.17 -17.62
CA THR A 110 -6.18 3.93 -19.07
C THR A 110 -6.63 5.13 -19.91
N VAL A 111 -7.70 5.82 -19.50
CA VAL A 111 -8.28 6.93 -20.29
C VAL A 111 -7.71 8.31 -19.95
N GLN A 112 -6.76 8.40 -19.01
CA GLN A 112 -6.17 9.69 -18.64
C GLN A 112 -5.37 10.31 -19.79
N THR A 113 -5.52 11.61 -19.92
CA THR A 113 -4.76 12.44 -20.88
C THR A 113 -3.55 13.11 -20.24
N ASP A 114 -3.51 13.16 -18.92
CA ASP A 114 -2.43 13.72 -18.10
C ASP A 114 -1.63 12.58 -17.48
N LEU A 115 -0.30 12.60 -17.68
CA LEU A 115 0.60 11.52 -17.23
C LEU A 115 0.71 11.44 -15.71
N LYS A 116 0.69 12.59 -15.03
CA LYS A 116 0.77 12.63 -13.58
C LYS A 116 -0.52 12.12 -12.93
N ARG A 117 -1.66 12.47 -13.54
CA ARG A 117 -2.98 12.00 -13.14
C ARG A 117 -3.15 10.50 -13.39
N LEU A 118 -2.61 9.99 -14.50
CA LEU A 118 -2.53 8.55 -14.78
C LEU A 118 -1.81 7.82 -13.64
N VAL A 119 -0.60 8.26 -13.28
CA VAL A 119 0.17 7.65 -12.18
C VAL A 119 -0.56 7.76 -10.84
N ALA A 120 -1.33 8.82 -10.59
CA ALA A 120 -2.14 8.93 -9.39
C ALA A 120 -3.25 7.85 -9.32
N TYR A 121 -3.96 7.60 -10.44
CA TYR A 121 -4.99 6.55 -10.50
C TYR A 121 -4.42 5.13 -10.38
N THR A 122 -3.16 4.89 -10.79
CA THR A 122 -2.50 3.60 -10.53
C THR A 122 -2.44 3.30 -9.03
N SER A 123 -2.24 4.34 -8.21
CA SER A 123 -2.20 4.20 -6.74
C SER A 123 -3.54 3.74 -6.16
N VAL A 124 -4.67 4.19 -6.72
CA VAL A 124 -6.00 3.73 -6.31
C VAL A 124 -6.13 2.22 -6.54
N SER A 125 -5.69 1.74 -7.71
CA SER A 125 -5.71 0.32 -8.04
C SER A 125 -4.79 -0.51 -7.13
N HIS A 126 -3.51 -0.13 -7.00
CA HIS A 126 -2.53 -0.87 -6.20
C HIS A 126 -2.85 -0.89 -4.69
N LEU A 127 -3.41 0.19 -4.15
CA LEU A 127 -3.84 0.22 -2.75
C LEU A 127 -5.13 -0.57 -2.53
N GLY A 128 -5.95 -0.73 -3.56
CA GLY A 128 -7.04 -1.70 -3.54
C GLY A 128 -6.55 -3.13 -3.29
N PHE A 129 -5.45 -3.57 -3.94
CA PHE A 129 -4.80 -4.86 -3.63
C PHE A 129 -4.35 -4.94 -2.17
N VAL A 130 -3.75 -3.88 -1.63
CA VAL A 130 -3.32 -3.85 -0.24
C VAL A 130 -4.49 -4.05 0.71
N VAL A 131 -5.59 -3.31 0.53
CA VAL A 131 -6.78 -3.44 1.37
C VAL A 131 -7.40 -4.83 1.24
N LEU A 132 -7.50 -5.37 0.03
CA LEU A 132 -7.99 -6.73 -0.22
C LEU A 132 -7.14 -7.77 0.52
N GLY A 133 -5.80 -7.65 0.45
CA GLY A 133 -4.88 -8.55 1.14
C GLY A 133 -5.00 -8.49 2.67
N ILE A 134 -5.27 -7.30 3.23
CA ILE A 134 -5.50 -7.12 4.68
C ILE A 134 -6.77 -7.84 5.12
N PHE A 135 -7.87 -7.70 4.38
CA PHE A 135 -9.18 -8.25 4.75
C PHE A 135 -9.44 -9.69 4.27
N ALA A 136 -8.45 -10.34 3.67
CA ALA A 136 -8.48 -11.78 3.43
C ALA A 136 -8.07 -12.61 4.67
N PHE A 137 -7.49 -11.99 5.68
CA PHE A 137 -7.10 -12.58 6.97
C PHE A 137 -6.22 -13.84 6.86
N SER A 138 -5.43 -13.99 5.80
CA SER A 138 -4.41 -15.02 5.72
C SER A 138 -3.03 -14.42 6.01
N THR A 139 -2.12 -15.22 6.61
CA THR A 139 -0.74 -14.79 6.88
C THR A 139 -0.07 -14.33 5.59
N ILE A 140 -0.24 -15.07 4.50
CA ILE A 140 0.37 -14.80 3.20
C ILE A 140 -0.18 -13.50 2.60
N SER A 141 -1.51 -13.28 2.65
CA SER A 141 -2.11 -12.08 2.09
C SER A 141 -1.74 -10.82 2.86
N ILE A 142 -1.66 -10.88 4.18
CA ILE A 142 -1.26 -9.74 5.02
C ILE A 142 0.22 -9.42 4.82
N GLN A 143 1.10 -10.43 4.76
CA GLN A 143 2.51 -10.23 4.41
C GLN A 143 2.63 -9.58 3.02
N GLY A 144 1.89 -10.08 2.03
CA GLY A 144 1.83 -9.49 0.70
C GLY A 144 1.35 -8.04 0.73
N ALA A 145 0.32 -7.73 1.53
CA ALA A 145 -0.19 -6.38 1.69
C ALA A 145 0.85 -5.43 2.28
N ILE A 146 1.52 -5.83 3.37
CA ILE A 146 2.60 -5.03 3.98
C ILE A 146 3.76 -4.84 2.98
N TYR A 147 4.12 -5.91 2.25
CA TYR A 147 5.18 -5.82 1.25
C TYR A 147 4.79 -4.91 0.10
N GLN A 148 3.54 -4.98 -0.37
CA GLN A 148 3.03 -4.10 -1.43
C GLN A 148 2.97 -2.63 -1.00
N MET A 149 2.76 -2.34 0.27
CA MET A 149 2.88 -0.96 0.78
C MET A 149 4.30 -0.41 0.54
N LEU A 150 5.34 -1.20 0.81
CA LEU A 150 6.74 -0.81 0.55
C LEU A 150 7.01 -0.69 -0.95
N ASN A 151 6.61 -1.70 -1.72
CA ASN A 151 6.80 -1.75 -3.17
C ASN A 151 6.18 -0.56 -3.88
N HIS A 152 4.91 -0.28 -3.59
CA HIS A 152 4.21 0.87 -4.14
C HIS A 152 4.92 2.18 -3.78
N GLY A 153 5.48 2.30 -2.57
CA GLY A 153 6.27 3.47 -2.17
C GLY A 153 7.46 3.73 -3.09
N VAL A 154 8.20 2.68 -3.40
CA VAL A 154 9.40 2.76 -4.25
C VAL A 154 9.02 2.89 -5.72
N SER A 155 8.17 1.99 -6.25
CA SER A 155 7.83 1.94 -7.67
C SER A 155 7.07 3.19 -8.14
N THR A 156 6.04 3.59 -7.39
CA THR A 156 5.26 4.80 -7.72
C THR A 156 6.07 6.06 -7.46
N GLY A 157 6.94 6.06 -6.44
CA GLY A 157 7.91 7.13 -6.22
C GLY A 157 8.84 7.31 -7.43
N ALA A 158 9.36 6.22 -8.00
CA ALA A 158 10.18 6.24 -9.21
C ALA A 158 9.39 6.77 -10.44
N LEU A 159 8.11 6.36 -10.58
CA LEU A 159 7.24 6.90 -11.63
C LEU A 159 7.04 8.41 -11.51
N PHE A 160 6.70 8.91 -10.31
CA PHE A 160 6.54 10.35 -10.09
C PHE A 160 7.83 11.13 -10.28
N LEU A 161 9.00 10.57 -9.93
CA LEU A 161 10.29 11.19 -10.24
C LEU A 161 10.51 11.29 -11.76
N GLY A 162 10.25 10.21 -12.51
CA GLY A 162 10.33 10.23 -13.96
C GLY A 162 9.40 11.26 -14.62
N VAL A 163 8.14 11.30 -14.16
CA VAL A 163 7.16 12.29 -14.62
C VAL A 163 7.60 13.71 -14.26
N GLY A 164 8.17 13.92 -13.07
CA GLY A 164 8.70 15.22 -12.65
C GLY A 164 9.87 15.68 -13.51
N MET A 165 10.81 14.77 -13.81
CA MET A 165 11.94 15.07 -14.71
C MET A 165 11.49 15.43 -16.14
N LEU A 166 10.40 14.82 -16.62
CA LEU A 166 9.76 15.23 -17.89
C LEU A 166 9.14 16.62 -17.79
N TYR A 167 8.46 16.90 -16.67
CA TYR A 167 7.86 18.22 -16.44
C TYR A 167 8.90 19.34 -16.38
N ASP A 168 10.03 19.12 -15.71
CA ASP A 168 11.11 20.12 -15.62
C ASP A 168 11.64 20.53 -17.02
N ARG A 169 11.51 19.64 -18.01
CA ARG A 169 11.93 19.90 -19.40
C ARG A 169 10.83 20.49 -20.29
N ARG A 170 9.57 20.10 -20.02
CA ARG A 170 8.46 20.43 -20.93
C ARG A 170 7.39 21.33 -20.32
N HIS A 171 7.35 21.45 -18.97
CA HIS A 171 6.34 22.20 -18.22
C HIS A 171 4.90 21.80 -18.56
N THR A 172 4.68 20.53 -18.90
CA THR A 172 3.37 19.94 -19.17
C THR A 172 3.34 18.48 -18.72
N PHE A 173 2.17 17.99 -18.38
CA PHE A 173 1.91 16.57 -18.13
C PHE A 173 1.03 15.93 -19.20
N GLU A 174 0.58 16.74 -20.19
CA GLU A 174 -0.32 16.27 -21.26
C GLU A 174 0.39 15.25 -22.16
N ILE A 175 -0.13 14.01 -22.19
CA ILE A 175 0.51 12.88 -22.90
C ILE A 175 0.67 13.17 -24.39
N LYS A 176 -0.28 13.89 -25.01
CA LYS A 176 -0.23 14.26 -26.43
C LYS A 176 0.93 15.21 -26.78
N GLN A 177 1.48 15.91 -25.81
CA GLN A 177 2.64 16.79 -25.99
C GLN A 177 3.98 16.05 -25.99
N PHE A 178 3.95 14.75 -25.69
CA PHE A 178 5.10 13.87 -25.75
C PHE A 178 5.07 13.04 -27.04
N GLY A 179 5.87 12.00 -27.14
CA GLY A 179 5.99 11.10 -28.27
C GLY A 179 7.43 11.01 -28.76
N GLY A 180 7.90 9.77 -29.00
CA GLY A 180 9.24 9.51 -29.49
C GLY A 180 10.38 9.89 -28.55
N LEU A 181 10.11 10.11 -27.26
CA LEU A 181 11.11 10.62 -26.31
C LEU A 181 12.27 9.66 -26.05
N ALA A 182 12.16 8.38 -26.41
CA ALA A 182 13.27 7.44 -26.31
C ALA A 182 14.46 7.80 -27.23
N THR A 183 14.22 8.56 -28.30
CA THR A 183 15.28 9.02 -29.21
C THR A 183 16.14 10.13 -28.58
N PRO A 184 15.59 11.27 -28.12
CA PRO A 184 16.40 12.33 -27.50
C PRO A 184 16.81 12.02 -26.05
N MET A 185 16.04 11.20 -25.30
CA MET A 185 16.27 10.92 -23.88
C MET A 185 16.29 9.41 -23.57
N PRO A 186 17.21 8.63 -24.16
CA PRO A 186 17.21 7.17 -24.02
C PRO A 186 17.41 6.71 -22.58
N VAL A 187 18.26 7.37 -21.79
CA VAL A 187 18.52 6.98 -20.40
C VAL A 187 17.31 7.22 -19.52
N LEU A 188 16.70 8.40 -19.59
CA LEU A 188 15.51 8.71 -18.81
C LEU A 188 14.35 7.76 -19.16
N MET A 189 14.14 7.48 -20.45
CA MET A 189 13.07 6.59 -20.91
C MET A 189 13.33 5.13 -20.55
N ALA A 190 14.57 4.66 -20.53
CA ALA A 190 14.90 3.32 -20.05
C ALA A 190 14.56 3.15 -18.56
N PHE A 191 14.90 4.12 -17.70
CA PHE A 191 14.52 4.09 -16.29
C PHE A 191 13.02 4.25 -16.07
N PHE A 192 12.35 5.07 -16.89
CA PHE A 192 10.90 5.21 -16.84
C PHE A 192 10.21 3.89 -17.20
N LEU A 193 10.69 3.18 -18.23
CA LEU A 193 10.23 1.83 -18.56
C LEU A 193 10.44 0.88 -17.38
N PHE A 194 11.63 0.89 -16.77
CA PHE A 194 11.93 0.02 -15.64
C PHE A 194 10.98 0.28 -14.45
N ALA A 195 10.64 1.54 -14.17
CA ALA A 195 9.66 1.90 -13.16
C ALA A 195 8.23 1.43 -13.54
N CYS A 196 7.85 1.52 -14.81
CA CYS A 196 6.59 0.96 -15.32
C CYS A 196 6.54 -0.56 -15.13
N LEU A 197 7.61 -1.28 -15.51
CA LEU A 197 7.72 -2.73 -15.36
C LEU A 197 7.67 -3.17 -13.89
N SER A 198 8.25 -2.38 -13.00
CA SER A 198 8.15 -2.60 -11.56
C SER A 198 6.73 -2.43 -11.05
N SER A 199 6.03 -1.38 -11.49
CA SER A 199 4.67 -1.06 -11.06
C SER A 199 3.63 -2.04 -11.63
N LEU A 200 3.80 -2.55 -12.85
CA LEU A 200 2.92 -3.57 -13.44
C LEU A 200 3.16 -5.00 -12.91
N ALA A 201 4.02 -5.12 -11.89
CA ALA A 201 4.34 -6.39 -11.24
C ALA A 201 5.04 -7.41 -12.16
N LEU A 202 6.07 -6.97 -12.92
CA LEU A 202 6.90 -7.90 -13.68
C LEU A 202 7.70 -8.81 -12.72
N PRO A 203 7.73 -10.15 -12.94
CA PRO A 203 8.59 -11.06 -12.17
C PRO A 203 10.03 -10.57 -12.07
N LEU A 204 10.70 -10.84 -10.95
CA LEU A 204 12.01 -10.34 -10.52
C LEU A 204 12.01 -8.90 -9.98
N LEU A 205 10.96 -8.12 -10.20
CA LEU A 205 10.83 -6.78 -9.63
C LEU A 205 9.94 -6.81 -8.37
N ASN A 206 10.10 -5.81 -7.54
CA ASN A 206 9.45 -5.74 -6.23
C ASN A 206 7.91 -5.81 -6.29
N GLY A 207 7.28 -5.15 -7.26
CA GLY A 207 5.82 -5.11 -7.40
C GLY A 207 5.19 -6.50 -7.52
N PHE A 208 5.86 -7.42 -8.23
CA PHE A 208 5.38 -8.79 -8.40
C PHE A 208 5.22 -9.52 -7.07
N VAL A 209 6.19 -9.41 -6.19
CA VAL A 209 6.20 -10.17 -4.93
C VAL A 209 4.99 -9.80 -4.07
N GLY A 210 4.71 -8.50 -3.92
CA GLY A 210 3.60 -8.04 -3.10
C GLY A 210 2.24 -8.46 -3.65
N GLU A 211 1.98 -8.19 -4.94
CA GLU A 211 0.70 -8.51 -5.57
C GLU A 211 0.47 -10.03 -5.67
N PHE A 212 1.52 -10.79 -5.98
CA PHE A 212 1.43 -12.23 -6.07
C PHE A 212 1.11 -12.88 -4.72
N LEU A 213 1.76 -12.46 -3.63
CA LEU A 213 1.43 -12.94 -2.29
C LEU A 213 0.00 -12.56 -1.87
N ILE A 214 -0.46 -11.36 -2.20
CA ILE A 214 -1.85 -10.96 -1.97
C ILE A 214 -2.81 -11.92 -2.71
N LEU A 215 -2.60 -12.11 -4.01
CA LEU A 215 -3.48 -12.94 -4.83
C LEU A 215 -3.52 -14.39 -4.34
N ILE A 216 -2.37 -15.00 -4.01
CA ILE A 216 -2.32 -16.36 -3.48
C ILE A 216 -3.05 -16.43 -2.14
N GLY A 217 -2.72 -15.56 -1.19
CA GLY A 217 -3.32 -15.60 0.14
C GLY A 217 -4.82 -15.28 0.13
N VAL A 218 -5.30 -14.45 -0.80
CA VAL A 218 -6.75 -14.24 -1.03
C VAL A 218 -7.37 -15.49 -1.65
N PHE A 219 -6.68 -16.13 -2.61
CA PHE A 219 -7.20 -17.30 -3.31
C PHE A 219 -7.41 -18.50 -2.38
N GLU A 220 -6.61 -18.65 -1.32
CA GLU A 220 -6.76 -19.74 -0.34
C GLU A 220 -8.16 -19.81 0.29
N HIS A 221 -8.82 -18.67 0.46
CA HIS A 221 -10.12 -18.59 1.15
C HIS A 221 -11.23 -18.00 0.29
N HIS A 222 -10.89 -17.21 -0.72
CA HIS A 222 -11.86 -16.41 -1.51
C HIS A 222 -11.52 -16.41 -3.00
N HIS A 223 -11.75 -17.54 -3.70
CA HIS A 223 -11.42 -17.70 -5.12
C HIS A 223 -12.04 -16.60 -6.01
N ALA A 224 -13.29 -16.21 -5.77
CA ALA A 224 -13.95 -15.16 -6.54
C ALA A 224 -13.27 -13.79 -6.37
N TRP A 225 -12.88 -13.43 -5.14
CA TRP A 225 -12.17 -12.17 -4.89
C TRP A 225 -10.83 -12.12 -5.61
N ALA A 226 -10.05 -13.21 -5.51
CA ALA A 226 -8.75 -13.31 -6.18
C ALA A 226 -8.91 -13.24 -7.71
N SER A 227 -9.91 -13.91 -8.30
CA SER A 227 -10.15 -13.89 -9.74
C SER A 227 -10.47 -12.49 -10.27
N TRP A 228 -11.35 -11.76 -9.57
CA TRP A 228 -11.64 -10.37 -9.93
C TRP A 228 -10.42 -9.46 -9.73
N ALA A 229 -9.69 -9.61 -8.64
CA ALA A 229 -8.48 -8.82 -8.38
C ALA A 229 -7.38 -9.09 -9.42
N ALA A 230 -7.22 -10.33 -9.87
CA ALA A 230 -6.24 -10.70 -10.91
C ALA A 230 -6.45 -9.96 -12.24
N SER A 231 -7.69 -9.55 -12.56
CA SER A 231 -7.95 -8.70 -13.74
C SER A 231 -7.25 -7.34 -13.64
N GLY A 232 -7.03 -6.83 -12.41
CA GLY A 232 -6.29 -5.61 -12.16
C GLY A 232 -4.83 -5.69 -12.61
N ALA A 233 -4.17 -6.85 -12.44
CA ALA A 233 -2.81 -7.06 -12.92
C ALA A 233 -2.72 -6.96 -14.46
N VAL A 234 -3.71 -7.53 -15.17
CA VAL A 234 -3.78 -7.40 -16.64
C VAL A 234 -4.00 -5.93 -17.04
N LEU A 235 -4.92 -5.25 -16.38
CA LEU A 235 -5.20 -3.84 -16.65
C LEU A 235 -4.00 -2.95 -16.33
N SER A 236 -3.21 -3.27 -15.29
CA SER A 236 -2.00 -2.52 -14.95
C SER A 236 -0.96 -2.58 -16.07
N ALA A 237 -0.78 -3.74 -16.68
CA ALA A 237 0.08 -3.88 -17.85
C ALA A 237 -0.44 -3.03 -19.03
N ILE A 238 -1.74 -3.04 -19.29
CA ILE A 238 -2.34 -2.27 -20.38
C ILE A 238 -2.07 -0.78 -20.21
N TYR A 239 -2.44 -0.16 -19.06
CA TYR A 239 -2.33 1.29 -18.95
C TYR A 239 -0.88 1.78 -18.83
N LEU A 240 0.02 1.02 -18.17
CA LEU A 240 1.41 1.43 -18.02
C LEU A 240 2.19 1.29 -19.34
N LEU A 241 2.07 0.16 -20.03
CA LEU A 241 2.75 -0.04 -21.31
C LEU A 241 2.18 0.88 -22.38
N TRP A 242 0.88 1.12 -22.39
CA TRP A 242 0.29 2.07 -23.31
C TRP A 242 0.69 3.53 -23.00
N ALA A 243 0.80 3.91 -21.73
CA ALA A 243 1.36 5.21 -21.34
C ALA A 243 2.81 5.36 -21.83
N TYR A 244 3.64 4.33 -21.57
CA TYR A 244 5.01 4.31 -22.05
C TYR A 244 5.10 4.42 -23.57
N GLN A 245 4.29 3.63 -24.29
CA GLN A 245 4.25 3.66 -25.75
C GLN A 245 3.96 5.06 -26.27
N ARG A 246 2.97 5.74 -25.73
CA ARG A 246 2.56 7.09 -26.15
C ARG A 246 3.61 8.16 -25.84
N VAL A 247 4.36 8.00 -24.76
CA VAL A 247 5.36 8.99 -24.32
C VAL A 247 6.72 8.74 -24.96
N ALA A 248 7.18 7.49 -24.98
CA ALA A 248 8.56 7.14 -25.29
C ALA A 248 8.77 6.68 -26.74
N LEU A 249 7.80 5.94 -27.31
CA LEU A 249 7.97 5.28 -28.60
C LEU A 249 7.38 6.10 -29.75
N GLY A 250 7.72 5.69 -30.98
CA GLY A 250 7.28 6.35 -32.21
C GLY A 250 8.20 7.48 -32.66
N GLU A 251 7.74 8.28 -33.62
CA GLU A 251 8.45 9.43 -34.10
C GLU A 251 8.29 10.65 -33.19
N VAL A 252 9.31 11.51 -33.17
CA VAL A 252 9.23 12.78 -32.41
C VAL A 252 8.40 13.77 -33.22
N THR A 253 7.11 13.81 -32.97
CA THR A 253 6.16 14.66 -33.72
C THR A 253 6.20 16.13 -33.27
N VAL A 254 6.54 16.38 -32.00
CA VAL A 254 6.62 17.74 -31.44
C VAL A 254 8.05 18.26 -31.54
N GLU A 255 8.25 19.35 -32.28
CA GLU A 255 9.57 19.93 -32.55
C GLU A 255 10.38 20.22 -31.30
N LYS A 256 9.71 20.75 -30.25
CA LYS A 256 10.33 21.03 -28.93
C LYS A 256 10.91 19.80 -28.24
N ASN A 257 10.51 18.60 -28.63
CA ASN A 257 10.99 17.35 -28.02
C ASN A 257 12.32 16.87 -28.64
N LYS A 258 12.68 17.32 -29.84
CA LYS A 258 13.87 16.86 -30.54
C LYS A 258 15.20 17.23 -29.87
N THR A 259 15.23 18.34 -29.15
CA THR A 259 16.44 18.91 -28.55
C THR A 259 16.46 18.78 -27.02
N LEU A 260 15.57 17.97 -26.44
CA LEU A 260 15.51 17.82 -24.99
C LEU A 260 16.76 17.11 -24.45
N PRO A 261 17.38 17.65 -23.38
CA PRO A 261 18.53 17.02 -22.75
C PRO A 261 18.11 15.73 -22.03
N ASP A 262 18.91 14.67 -22.15
CA ASP A 262 18.72 13.43 -21.41
C ASP A 262 19.03 13.61 -19.92
N ALA A 263 18.90 12.55 -19.12
CA ALA A 263 19.11 12.57 -17.70
C ALA A 263 20.48 13.13 -17.31
N SER A 264 20.49 14.18 -16.48
CA SER A 264 21.69 14.74 -15.86
C SER A 264 22.35 13.74 -14.92
N THR A 265 23.61 13.98 -14.53
CA THR A 265 24.34 13.11 -13.60
C THR A 265 23.59 12.95 -12.26
N ARG A 266 23.02 14.04 -11.74
CA ARG A 266 22.21 14.00 -10.51
C ARG A 266 20.97 13.11 -10.68
N GLU A 267 20.25 13.25 -11.77
CA GLU A 267 19.06 12.45 -12.06
C GLU A 267 19.41 10.98 -12.26
N ARG A 268 20.51 10.68 -12.97
CA ARG A 268 21.00 9.30 -13.14
C ARG A 268 21.30 8.63 -11.79
N VAL A 269 21.96 9.32 -10.87
CA VAL A 269 22.25 8.78 -9.52
C VAL A 269 20.95 8.44 -8.80
N ILE A 270 19.94 9.32 -8.84
CA ILE A 270 18.64 9.07 -8.22
C ILE A 270 17.95 7.87 -8.88
N LEU A 271 17.88 7.83 -10.20
CA LEU A 271 17.21 6.78 -10.96
C LEU A 271 17.90 5.41 -10.78
N VAL A 272 19.24 5.37 -10.80
CA VAL A 272 20.01 4.15 -10.53
C VAL A 272 19.77 3.65 -9.12
N THR A 273 19.75 4.55 -8.12
CA THR A 273 19.45 4.16 -6.74
C THR A 273 18.06 3.55 -6.62
N MET A 274 17.04 4.17 -7.24
CA MET A 274 15.68 3.62 -7.24
C MET A 274 15.63 2.26 -7.96
N ALA A 275 16.30 2.11 -9.09
CA ALA A 275 16.34 0.85 -9.83
C ALA A 275 17.02 -0.28 -9.04
N LEU A 276 18.11 0.03 -8.35
CA LEU A 276 18.79 -0.94 -7.48
C LEU A 276 17.92 -1.36 -6.30
N VAL A 277 17.20 -0.43 -5.68
CA VAL A 277 16.25 -0.74 -4.60
C VAL A 277 15.10 -1.61 -5.11
N ILE A 278 14.51 -1.29 -6.26
CA ILE A 278 13.46 -2.09 -6.89
C ILE A 278 13.95 -3.53 -7.13
N LEU A 279 15.12 -3.69 -7.75
CA LEU A 279 15.69 -5.00 -8.06
C LEU A 279 16.05 -5.76 -6.77
N PHE A 280 16.68 -5.10 -5.80
CA PHE A 280 17.01 -5.70 -4.52
C PHE A 280 15.76 -6.22 -3.79
N MET A 281 14.71 -5.41 -3.71
CA MET A 281 13.45 -5.83 -3.11
C MET A 281 12.79 -6.96 -3.91
N GLY A 282 12.87 -6.99 -5.23
CA GLY A 282 12.34 -8.08 -6.05
C GLY A 282 13.05 -9.41 -5.81
N VAL A 283 14.38 -9.41 -5.85
CA VAL A 283 15.20 -10.64 -5.73
C VAL A 283 15.37 -11.09 -4.28
N ALA A 284 15.61 -10.15 -3.36
CA ALA A 284 15.87 -10.43 -1.95
C ALA A 284 14.60 -10.36 -1.07
N SER A 285 13.42 -10.55 -1.65
CA SER A 285 12.12 -10.49 -0.95
C SER A 285 12.03 -11.37 0.32
N PRO A 286 12.67 -12.56 0.40
CA PRO A 286 12.64 -13.36 1.63
C PRO A 286 13.26 -12.67 2.85
N LEU A 287 14.17 -11.71 2.68
CA LEU A 287 14.73 -10.93 3.78
C LEU A 287 13.69 -10.04 4.47
N PHE A 288 12.69 -9.62 3.72
CA PHE A 288 11.58 -8.78 4.22
C PHE A 288 10.46 -9.64 4.76
N THR A 289 9.98 -10.63 3.99
CA THR A 289 8.81 -11.43 4.34
C THR A 289 9.06 -12.25 5.61
N ARG A 290 10.24 -12.83 5.81
CA ARG A 290 10.60 -13.54 7.05
C ARG A 290 10.57 -12.66 8.29
N ARG A 291 10.87 -11.35 8.16
CA ARG A 291 10.80 -10.41 9.28
C ARG A 291 9.37 -9.95 9.58
N MET A 292 8.49 -10.00 8.60
CA MET A 292 7.08 -9.63 8.76
C MET A 292 6.24 -10.77 9.36
N GLU A 293 6.64 -12.01 9.11
CA GLU A 293 5.89 -13.21 9.49
C GLU A 293 5.52 -13.29 10.98
N PRO A 294 6.45 -13.06 11.94
CA PRO A 294 6.10 -13.14 13.37
C PRO A 294 5.03 -12.10 13.75
N ALA A 295 5.16 -10.87 13.25
CA ALA A 295 4.21 -9.80 13.55
C ALA A 295 2.82 -10.08 12.94
N THR A 296 2.79 -10.67 11.74
CA THR A 296 1.54 -11.04 11.07
C THR A 296 0.83 -12.17 11.80
N ASN A 297 1.58 -13.18 12.24
CA ASN A 297 1.01 -14.30 13.01
C ASN A 297 0.44 -13.82 14.35
N VAL A 298 1.17 -12.98 15.07
CA VAL A 298 0.67 -12.37 16.33
C VAL A 298 -0.61 -11.58 16.08
N LEU A 299 -0.69 -10.81 14.99
CA LEU A 299 -1.90 -10.06 14.64
C LEU A 299 -3.10 -11.01 14.43
N LEU A 300 -2.92 -12.09 13.67
CA LEU A 300 -3.98 -13.06 13.38
C LEU A 300 -4.38 -13.86 14.62
N GLU A 301 -3.42 -14.24 15.47
CA GLU A 301 -3.71 -14.88 16.76
C GLU A 301 -4.53 -13.97 17.68
N GLN A 302 -4.21 -12.69 17.74
CA GLN A 302 -4.96 -11.69 18.49
C GLN A 302 -6.40 -11.56 17.98
N MET A 303 -6.62 -11.62 16.67
CA MET A 303 -7.95 -11.57 16.08
C MET A 303 -8.77 -12.84 16.39
N THR A 304 -8.16 -14.02 16.28
CA THR A 304 -8.82 -15.32 16.52
C THR A 304 -9.04 -15.60 18.02
N GLY A 305 -8.08 -15.27 18.86
CA GLY A 305 -8.17 -15.50 20.32
C GLY A 305 -9.30 -14.72 20.98
N ARG A 306 -9.63 -13.53 20.46
CA ARG A 306 -10.75 -12.74 20.95
C ARG A 306 -12.10 -13.35 20.55
N ALA A 307 -12.22 -13.84 19.33
CA ALA A 307 -13.43 -14.53 18.88
C ALA A 307 -13.73 -15.79 19.70
N GLN A 308 -12.69 -16.54 20.10
CA GLN A 308 -12.84 -17.72 20.98
C GLN A 308 -13.21 -17.35 22.42
N ASN A 309 -12.67 -16.25 22.97
CA ASN A 309 -13.01 -15.77 24.29
C ASN A 309 -14.41 -15.16 24.38
N ALA A 310 -14.88 -14.52 23.34
CA ALA A 310 -16.23 -13.96 23.22
C ALA A 310 -17.32 -15.05 23.16
N SER A 311 -16.99 -16.25 22.66
CA SER A 311 -17.88 -17.41 22.59
C SER A 311 -17.85 -18.26 23.86
N ARG A 312 -16.96 -17.97 24.82
CA ARG A 312 -16.93 -18.67 26.13
C ARG A 312 -17.93 -18.02 27.09
N PRO A 313 -18.87 -18.79 27.70
CA PRO A 313 -19.74 -18.27 28.77
C PRO A 313 -18.86 -17.66 29.87
N ALA A 314 -19.19 -16.46 30.33
CA ALA A 314 -18.45 -15.78 31.38
C ALA A 314 -18.34 -16.68 32.63
N ALA A 315 -17.15 -17.24 32.83
CA ALA A 315 -16.85 -17.91 34.09
C ALA A 315 -16.80 -16.85 35.21
N PRO A 316 -17.35 -17.11 36.40
CA PRO A 316 -17.26 -16.15 37.48
C PRO A 316 -15.80 -15.91 37.85
N ALA A 317 -15.41 -14.62 37.81
CA ALA A 317 -14.04 -14.18 38.05
C ALA A 317 -13.59 -14.64 39.47
N THR A 318 -12.69 -15.63 39.50
CA THR A 318 -11.97 -16.01 40.73
C THR A 318 -10.87 -14.99 40.98
N SER A 319 -10.75 -14.57 42.23
CA SER A 319 -9.83 -13.53 42.71
C SER A 319 -8.32 -13.80 42.51
N ALA A 320 -7.97 -14.99 41.99
CA ALA A 320 -6.59 -15.39 41.72
C ALA A 320 -6.05 -15.00 40.33
N GLU A 321 -6.91 -14.66 39.37
CA GLU A 321 -6.50 -14.36 37.99
C GLU A 321 -6.05 -12.89 37.73
N ARG A 322 -6.14 -12.05 38.76
CA ARG A 322 -5.70 -10.64 38.68
C ARG A 322 -4.16 -10.43 38.66
N ALA A 323 -3.38 -11.48 38.83
CA ALA A 323 -1.93 -11.39 39.08
C ALA A 323 -1.03 -11.83 37.89
N SER A 324 -1.57 -12.40 36.83
CA SER A 324 -0.74 -12.87 35.70
C SER A 324 -1.00 -12.07 34.41
N VAL A 325 -0.33 -10.95 34.27
CA VAL A 325 -0.16 -10.29 32.95
C VAL A 325 0.87 -11.12 32.18
N PRO A 326 0.57 -11.64 30.97
CA PRO A 326 1.51 -12.43 30.20
C PRO A 326 2.76 -11.63 29.85
N ALA A 327 3.92 -12.28 29.90
CA ALA A 327 5.26 -11.72 29.65
C ALA A 327 5.46 -11.03 28.27
N ALA A 328 4.48 -11.10 27.37
CA ALA A 328 4.53 -10.39 26.08
C ALA A 328 4.59 -8.85 26.18
N VAL A 329 4.26 -8.28 27.36
CA VAL A 329 4.39 -6.83 27.60
C VAL A 329 5.84 -6.43 27.95
N ALA A 330 6.70 -7.38 28.32
CA ALA A 330 8.07 -7.11 28.75
C ALA A 330 9.03 -6.78 27.57
N ILE A 331 8.70 -7.20 26.35
CA ILE A 331 9.60 -7.02 25.19
C ILE A 331 9.64 -5.56 24.71
N PHE A 332 8.63 -4.75 25.02
CA PHE A 332 8.59 -3.35 24.58
C PHE A 332 9.13 -2.34 25.61
N LYS A 333 9.57 -2.78 26.81
CA LYS A 333 10.11 -1.87 27.84
C LYS A 333 11.61 -1.67 27.81
N THR A 334 12.39 -2.34 26.98
CA THR A 334 13.85 -2.35 27.06
C THR A 334 14.58 -1.39 26.09
N GLU A 335 13.89 -0.56 25.33
CA GLU A 335 14.58 0.34 24.36
C GLU A 335 14.47 1.84 24.67
N THR A 336 14.04 2.25 25.85
CA THR A 336 13.91 3.71 26.15
C THR A 336 14.74 4.20 27.35
N GLU A 337 15.74 3.46 27.82
CA GLU A 337 16.72 4.02 28.74
C GLU A 337 18.05 4.34 28.04
N ALA A 338 18.15 5.56 27.50
CA ALA A 338 19.43 6.16 27.14
C ALA A 338 20.24 6.47 28.40
N PRO A 339 21.56 6.22 28.44
CA PRO A 339 22.38 6.48 29.62
C PRO A 339 22.48 7.99 29.87
N ARG A 340 22.05 8.42 31.05
CA ARG A 340 22.34 9.78 31.55
C ARG A 340 23.84 9.94 31.78
N VAL A 341 24.48 10.74 30.95
CA VAL A 341 25.81 11.27 31.24
C VAL A 341 25.67 12.25 32.41
N ARG A 342 26.34 11.97 33.53
CA ARG A 342 26.52 12.92 34.62
C ARG A 342 27.76 13.80 34.33
N PRO A 343 27.77 15.03 34.82
CA PRO A 343 28.76 16.05 34.52
C PRO A 343 30.17 15.70 34.94
#